data_4ab3b8171923fbb1571718f9c8bed2b0
#
_entry.id   4ab3b8171923fbb1571718f9c8bed2b0
#
_cell.length_a   1.000
_cell.length_b   1.000
_cell.length_c   1.000
_cell.angle_alpha   90.00
_cell.angle_beta   90.00
_cell.angle_gamma   90.00
#
_symmetry.space_group_name_H-M   'P 1'
#
loop_
_entity.id
_entity.type
_entity.pdbx_description
1 polymer ?
#
loop_
_entity_poly.entity_id
_entity_poly.type
_entity_poly.pdbx_seq_one_letter_code
_entity_poly.pdbx_strand_id
1 'polypeptide(L)'
;MVVRLFFFSFFPCLAVFRFLAVKVEIVAARTLEFEFDLGSKIVVAPRDTFMTALTTGWEGLSWNVKYGYVGANSLGMDLVADGINQVGLACGGFYFTGCAGHQPLEKDLYKSTISHYDVIGWILENFATVEEVKSALDDIRVYGLTIMITESTMMPLHYIVYDAHGGCIVIEYVDGELNIHENPLGVITNNPTFDWHLQNLSNYVNLTPANIKSSKLGDFEIRATGNGTGLLGLPGDNTSPSRFVRAAFYSHGEVKPANAESAVTLAWHILNAQDIPEGLVVNEELGIVISRDIAYWSAVTDLTNRVYYYRTYEDLNIRKVELDRIDFSSGNKKF
;
A
#
# COMPACT_ATOMS: atom_id res chain seq x y z
N MET A 1 -37.58 -4.21 17.72
CA MET A 1 -36.24 -4.76 17.49
C MET A 1 -35.79 -4.22 16.13
N VAL A 2 -35.10 -3.07 16.13
CA VAL A 2 -34.62 -2.41 14.91
C VAL A 2 -33.21 -2.95 14.66
N VAL A 3 -33.04 -3.78 13.64
CA VAL A 3 -31.75 -4.20 13.14
C VAL A 3 -31.14 -2.99 12.46
N ARG A 4 -30.19 -2.32 13.10
CA ARG A 4 -29.37 -1.30 12.47
C ARG A 4 -28.29 -2.02 11.64
N LEU A 5 -28.49 -2.06 10.34
CA LEU A 5 -27.44 -2.34 9.38
C LEU A 5 -26.57 -1.09 9.28
N PHE A 6 -25.45 -1.09 9.97
CA PHE A 6 -24.40 -0.09 9.76
C PHE A 6 -23.62 -0.46 8.50
N PHE A 7 -23.89 0.23 7.42
CA PHE A 7 -22.99 0.25 6.28
C PHE A 7 -21.87 1.24 6.60
N PHE A 8 -20.77 0.75 7.13
CA PHE A 8 -19.55 1.56 7.22
C PHE A 8 -18.95 1.70 5.83
N SER A 9 -18.99 2.90 5.29
CA SER A 9 -18.30 3.29 4.07
C SER A 9 -16.84 3.61 4.43
N PHE A 10 -15.99 2.59 4.53
CA PHE A 10 -14.56 2.76 4.82
C PHE A 10 -13.81 3.10 3.54
N PHE A 11 -13.15 4.26 3.50
CA PHE A 11 -12.22 4.65 2.45
C PHE A 11 -10.85 5.01 3.00
N PRO A 12 -10.04 4.03 3.47
CA PRO A 12 -8.64 4.33 3.73
C PRO A 12 -7.92 4.57 2.41
N CYS A 13 -7.22 5.68 2.36
CA CYS A 13 -6.53 6.17 1.18
C CYS A 13 -5.09 5.72 1.16
N LEU A 14 -4.65 5.07 0.11
CA LEU A 14 -3.26 4.66 -0.08
C LEU A 14 -2.88 4.77 -1.55
N ALA A 15 -1.77 5.44 -1.83
CA ALA A 15 -1.14 5.42 -3.13
C ALA A 15 0.33 5.03 -2.95
N VAL A 16 0.81 4.10 -3.74
CA VAL A 16 2.20 3.67 -3.76
C VAL A 16 2.76 3.88 -5.13
N PHE A 17 4.02 4.30 -5.20
CA PHE A 17 4.74 4.54 -6.44
C PHE A 17 6.08 3.84 -6.39
N ARG A 18 6.51 3.38 -7.56
CA ARG A 18 7.85 2.87 -7.78
C ARG A 18 8.59 3.81 -8.74
N PHE A 19 9.84 4.16 -8.40
CA PHE A 19 10.72 4.92 -9.27
C PHE A 19 11.90 4.07 -9.70
N LEU A 20 12.23 4.14 -11.00
CA LEU A 20 13.48 3.68 -11.55
C LEU A 20 14.39 4.88 -11.72
N ALA A 21 15.46 4.98 -10.90
CA ALA A 21 16.54 5.91 -11.14
C ALA A 21 17.38 5.47 -12.36
N VAL A 22 18.26 6.35 -12.87
CA VAL A 22 19.13 6.08 -14.04
C VAL A 22 20.07 4.88 -13.82
N LYS A 23 20.49 4.62 -12.59
CA LYS A 23 20.94 3.28 -12.13
C LYS A 23 19.71 2.59 -11.57
N VAL A 24 19.60 1.27 -11.74
CA VAL A 24 18.46 0.47 -11.26
C VAL A 24 18.37 0.57 -9.73
N GLU A 25 17.88 1.71 -9.24
CA GLU A 25 17.61 1.99 -7.84
C GLU A 25 16.10 2.06 -7.67
N ILE A 26 15.56 1.28 -6.77
CA ILE A 26 14.12 1.13 -6.57
C ILE A 26 13.71 1.84 -5.28
N VAL A 27 12.80 2.78 -5.41
CA VAL A 27 12.17 3.49 -4.29
C VAL A 27 10.66 3.34 -4.39
N ALA A 28 10.03 2.94 -3.30
CA ALA A 28 8.58 2.88 -3.15
C ALA A 28 8.12 3.92 -2.12
N ALA A 29 6.88 4.36 -2.22
CA ALA A 29 6.35 5.35 -1.29
C ALA A 29 4.85 5.15 -1.08
N ARG A 30 4.36 5.41 0.14
CA ARG A 30 2.95 5.29 0.50
C ARG A 30 2.52 6.31 1.53
N THR A 31 1.23 6.56 1.57
CA THR A 31 0.51 7.19 2.70
C THR A 31 -0.31 6.12 3.42
N LEU A 32 -0.65 6.35 4.68
CA LEU A 32 -1.68 5.61 5.40
C LEU A 32 -2.70 6.59 5.94
N GLU A 33 -3.89 6.52 5.39
CA GLU A 33 -5.05 7.25 5.86
C GLU A 33 -6.06 6.27 6.45
N PHE A 34 -6.70 6.69 7.53
CA PHE A 34 -7.76 5.92 8.15
C PHE A 34 -8.73 6.83 8.91
N GLU A 35 -9.90 6.30 9.28
CA GLU A 35 -10.93 7.04 10.02
C GLU A 35 -10.65 7.20 11.52
N PHE A 36 -9.71 6.43 12.05
CA PHE A 36 -9.20 6.52 13.41
C PHE A 36 -7.73 6.15 13.48
N ASP A 37 -7.03 6.60 14.51
CA ASP A 37 -5.62 6.28 14.71
C ASP A 37 -5.43 4.77 14.95
N LEU A 38 -4.69 4.14 14.06
CA LEU A 38 -4.31 2.73 14.16
C LEU A 38 -3.23 2.47 15.21
N GLY A 39 -2.74 3.50 15.90
CA GLY A 39 -1.69 3.38 16.90
C GLY A 39 -0.39 2.81 16.33
N SER A 40 -0.09 3.13 15.08
CA SER A 40 1.06 2.58 14.36
C SER A 40 2.38 2.97 14.98
N LYS A 41 3.30 2.02 15.06
CA LYS A 41 4.68 2.21 15.52
C LYS A 41 5.65 1.62 14.52
N ILE A 42 6.87 2.12 14.51
CA ILE A 42 7.96 1.48 13.76
C ILE A 42 8.37 0.21 14.49
N VAL A 43 8.36 -0.89 13.76
CA VAL A 43 8.68 -2.24 14.24
C VAL A 43 10.01 -2.68 13.65
N VAL A 44 10.85 -3.27 14.49
CA VAL A 44 12.05 -4.01 14.08
C VAL A 44 11.83 -5.48 14.45
N ALA A 45 11.68 -6.35 13.46
CA ALA A 45 11.48 -7.78 13.64
C ALA A 45 12.79 -8.55 13.41
N PRO A 46 13.24 -9.39 14.35
CA PRO A 46 14.45 -10.18 14.22
C PRO A 46 14.24 -11.38 13.29
N ARG A 47 15.34 -11.90 12.74
CA ARG A 47 15.37 -13.23 12.09
C ARG A 47 15.54 -14.33 13.14
N ASP A 48 15.54 -15.58 12.67
CA ASP A 48 15.79 -16.80 13.49
C ASP A 48 14.76 -17.00 14.61
N THR A 49 13.56 -16.44 14.45
CA THR A 49 12.41 -16.67 15.33
C THR A 49 11.42 -17.66 14.70
N PHE A 50 10.67 -18.36 15.55
CA PHE A 50 9.62 -19.28 15.10
C PHE A 50 8.27 -18.57 15.15
N MET A 51 7.57 -18.56 14.03
CA MET A 51 6.26 -17.93 13.88
C MET A 51 5.20 -18.98 13.56
N THR A 52 3.98 -18.67 13.98
CA THR A 52 2.79 -19.47 13.66
C THR A 52 1.69 -18.52 13.23
N ALA A 53 0.96 -18.90 12.20
CA ALA A 53 -0.15 -18.12 11.67
C ALA A 53 -1.19 -17.77 12.74
N LEU A 54 -1.72 -16.57 12.66
CA LEU A 54 -2.77 -16.09 13.53
C LEU A 54 -4.09 -16.82 13.23
N THR A 55 -4.59 -17.56 14.21
CA THR A 55 -5.78 -18.42 14.07
C THR A 55 -6.69 -18.36 15.28
N THR A 56 -7.89 -18.92 15.15
CA THR A 56 -8.88 -19.04 16.24
C THR A 56 -9.10 -20.51 16.63
N GLY A 57 -8.24 -21.05 17.50
CA GLY A 57 -8.44 -22.36 18.11
C GLY A 57 -8.03 -23.56 17.25
N TRP A 58 -7.23 -23.35 16.20
CA TRP A 58 -6.60 -24.40 15.37
C TRP A 58 -5.15 -24.01 15.05
N GLU A 59 -4.35 -24.95 14.59
CA GLU A 59 -2.94 -24.74 14.30
C GLU A 59 -2.74 -24.51 12.79
N GLY A 60 -2.36 -23.27 12.43
CA GLY A 60 -2.06 -22.88 11.06
C GLY A 60 -0.66 -23.23 10.59
N LEU A 61 -0.26 -22.62 9.46
CA LEU A 61 1.11 -22.69 8.96
C LEU A 61 2.08 -22.13 10.01
N SER A 62 3.22 -22.78 10.14
CA SER A 62 4.33 -22.29 10.98
C SER A 62 5.61 -22.19 10.15
N TRP A 63 6.45 -21.20 10.46
CA TRP A 63 7.71 -20.99 9.74
C TRP A 63 8.81 -20.47 10.65
N ASN A 64 10.05 -20.64 10.21
CA ASN A 64 11.19 -19.97 10.80
C ASN A 64 11.49 -18.70 10.02
N VAL A 65 11.60 -17.57 10.70
CA VAL A 65 11.88 -16.26 10.11
C VAL A 65 13.28 -16.28 9.52
N LYS A 66 13.38 -16.15 8.20
CA LYS A 66 14.64 -16.12 7.45
C LYS A 66 15.26 -14.73 7.41
N TYR A 67 14.41 -13.70 7.26
CA TYR A 67 14.85 -12.32 7.14
C TYR A 67 14.22 -11.44 8.19
N GLY A 68 15.04 -10.63 8.88
CA GLY A 68 14.53 -9.55 9.70
C GLY A 68 14.00 -8.40 8.84
N TYR A 69 13.08 -7.62 9.38
CA TYR A 69 12.48 -6.49 8.67
C TYR A 69 12.28 -5.26 9.57
N VAL A 70 12.08 -4.13 8.92
CA VAL A 70 11.59 -2.88 9.52
C VAL A 70 10.29 -2.51 8.84
N GLY A 71 9.32 -2.02 9.60
CA GLY A 71 8.04 -1.61 9.05
C GLY A 71 7.20 -0.81 10.04
N ALA A 72 5.97 -0.52 9.65
CA ALA A 72 4.94 0.05 10.51
C ALA A 72 3.89 -1.01 10.85
N ASN A 73 3.52 -1.12 12.12
CA ASN A 73 2.43 -1.99 12.55
C ASN A 73 1.08 -1.26 12.56
N SER A 74 0.02 -2.01 12.86
CA SER A 74 -1.34 -1.49 13.02
C SER A 74 -1.97 -1.99 14.31
N LEU A 75 -2.89 -1.20 14.85
CA LEU A 75 -3.76 -1.54 15.99
C LEU A 75 -3.02 -1.79 17.30
N GLY A 76 -1.78 -1.29 17.41
CA GLY A 76 -0.91 -1.60 18.55
C GLY A 76 -0.59 -3.09 18.70
N MET A 77 -0.92 -3.89 17.69
CA MET A 77 -0.71 -5.33 17.63
C MET A 77 0.53 -5.67 16.81
N ASP A 78 0.88 -6.95 16.80
CA ASP A 78 1.97 -7.48 15.98
C ASP A 78 1.51 -7.74 14.52
N LEU A 79 0.73 -6.81 13.98
CA LEU A 79 0.19 -6.81 12.63
C LEU A 79 0.92 -5.76 11.81
N VAL A 80 1.66 -6.19 10.80
CA VAL A 80 2.44 -5.30 9.95
C VAL A 80 1.54 -4.75 8.85
N ALA A 81 1.53 -3.41 8.69
CA ALA A 81 0.81 -2.74 7.61
C ALA A 81 1.69 -2.49 6.39
N ASP A 82 3.00 -2.32 6.62
CA ASP A 82 4.00 -1.97 5.61
C ASP A 82 5.40 -2.27 6.14
N GLY A 83 6.32 -2.65 5.25
CA GLY A 83 7.71 -2.84 5.66
C GLY A 83 8.64 -3.26 4.54
N ILE A 84 9.93 -3.32 4.90
CA ILE A 84 11.02 -3.80 4.07
C ILE A 84 11.90 -4.75 4.87
N ASN A 85 12.31 -5.85 4.26
CA ASN A 85 13.24 -6.78 4.90
C ASN A 85 14.71 -6.49 4.60
N GLN A 86 15.60 -7.17 5.30
CA GLN A 86 17.05 -6.97 5.23
C GLN A 86 17.68 -7.28 3.87
N VAL A 87 16.94 -7.84 2.92
CA VAL A 87 17.41 -8.15 1.56
C VAL A 87 16.72 -7.30 0.48
N GLY A 88 15.87 -6.33 0.86
CA GLY A 88 15.30 -5.37 -0.06
C GLY A 88 13.97 -5.79 -0.69
N LEU A 89 13.26 -6.76 -0.12
CA LEU A 89 11.86 -7.03 -0.45
C LEU A 89 10.96 -6.17 0.42
N ALA A 90 9.99 -5.48 -0.17
CA ALA A 90 9.01 -4.67 0.53
C ALA A 90 7.58 -5.17 0.25
N CYS A 91 6.73 -5.10 1.26
CA CYS A 91 5.32 -5.48 1.17
C CYS A 91 4.47 -4.51 1.96
N GLY A 92 3.30 -4.15 1.41
CA GLY A 92 2.32 -3.30 2.07
C GLY A 92 0.89 -3.79 1.84
N GLY A 93 0.04 -3.64 2.86
CA GLY A 93 -1.38 -3.95 2.80
C GLY A 93 -2.23 -2.71 2.64
N PHE A 94 -3.36 -2.86 1.95
CA PHE A 94 -4.28 -1.78 1.61
C PHE A 94 -5.71 -2.23 1.80
N TYR A 95 -6.55 -1.31 2.23
CA TYR A 95 -7.95 -1.59 2.44
C TYR A 95 -8.66 -1.83 1.09
N PHE A 96 -9.41 -2.94 1.02
CA PHE A 96 -10.00 -3.44 -0.21
C PHE A 96 -11.49 -3.75 -0.02
N THR A 97 -12.21 -2.76 0.49
CA THR A 97 -13.62 -2.89 0.87
C THR A 97 -14.52 -3.22 -0.33
N GLY A 98 -15.48 -4.11 -0.11
CA GLY A 98 -16.44 -4.52 -1.13
C GLY A 98 -15.89 -5.44 -2.23
N CYS A 99 -14.56 -5.69 -2.25
CA CYS A 99 -13.90 -6.55 -3.22
C CYS A 99 -13.18 -7.74 -2.58
N ALA A 100 -12.62 -7.57 -1.36
CA ALA A 100 -11.92 -8.65 -0.69
C ALA A 100 -12.84 -9.84 -0.39
N GLY A 101 -12.46 -11.00 -0.91
CA GLY A 101 -13.10 -12.30 -0.67
C GLY A 101 -12.03 -13.38 -0.49
N HIS A 102 -11.58 -13.59 0.75
CA HIS A 102 -10.53 -14.55 1.05
C HIS A 102 -10.99 -16.00 0.85
N GLN A 103 -10.02 -16.91 0.76
CA GLN A 103 -10.27 -18.32 0.54
C GLN A 103 -11.03 -18.96 1.72
N PRO A 104 -11.89 -19.95 1.47
CA PRO A 104 -12.59 -20.65 2.52
C PRO A 104 -11.63 -21.43 3.40
N LEU A 105 -11.94 -21.50 4.71
CA LEU A 105 -11.17 -22.25 5.68
C LEU A 105 -11.50 -23.74 5.57
N GLU A 106 -10.51 -24.59 5.28
CA GLU A 106 -10.65 -26.04 5.11
C GLU A 106 -9.77 -26.79 6.10
N LYS A 107 -10.37 -27.74 6.86
CA LYS A 107 -9.66 -28.47 7.94
C LYS A 107 -8.42 -29.20 7.48
N ASP A 108 -8.49 -29.83 6.32
CA ASP A 108 -7.39 -30.65 5.79
C ASP A 108 -6.20 -29.79 5.32
N LEU A 109 -6.41 -28.46 5.19
CA LEU A 109 -5.43 -27.49 4.73
C LEU A 109 -4.93 -26.54 5.83
N TYR A 110 -5.31 -26.75 7.09
CA TYR A 110 -4.92 -25.86 8.20
C TYR A 110 -3.41 -25.61 8.25
N LYS A 111 -2.60 -26.66 8.09
CA LYS A 111 -1.13 -26.57 8.15
C LYS A 111 -0.48 -25.78 7.01
N SER A 112 -1.22 -25.49 5.93
CA SER A 112 -0.82 -24.62 4.84
C SER A 112 -1.61 -23.32 4.80
N THR A 113 -2.35 -22.97 5.86
CA THR A 113 -3.22 -21.79 5.91
C THR A 113 -2.66 -20.73 6.85
N ILE A 114 -2.68 -19.49 6.37
CA ILE A 114 -2.38 -18.28 7.16
C ILE A 114 -3.59 -17.34 7.16
N SER A 115 -3.68 -16.41 8.11
CA SER A 115 -4.67 -15.35 8.04
C SER A 115 -4.24 -14.27 7.05
N HIS A 116 -5.20 -13.52 6.56
CA HIS A 116 -4.92 -12.36 5.70
C HIS A 116 -4.10 -11.27 6.41
N TYR A 117 -4.09 -11.25 7.74
CA TYR A 117 -3.23 -10.36 8.54
C TYR A 117 -1.77 -10.81 8.59
N ASP A 118 -1.51 -12.13 8.41
CA ASP A 118 -0.14 -12.66 8.42
C ASP A 118 0.60 -12.41 7.10
N VAL A 119 -0.11 -12.16 6.00
CA VAL A 119 0.45 -12.13 4.64
C VAL A 119 1.67 -11.23 4.53
N ILE A 120 1.62 -10.01 5.05
CA ILE A 120 2.74 -9.06 4.95
C ILE A 120 3.94 -9.55 5.75
N GLY A 121 3.72 -9.96 7.01
CA GLY A 121 4.77 -10.51 7.87
C GLY A 121 5.40 -11.75 7.25
N TRP A 122 4.58 -12.71 6.81
CA TRP A 122 5.02 -13.94 6.18
C TRP A 122 5.86 -13.67 4.91
N ILE A 123 5.46 -12.70 4.07
CA ILE A 123 6.22 -12.30 2.89
C ILE A 123 7.58 -11.72 3.29
N LEU A 124 7.61 -10.75 4.19
CA LEU A 124 8.85 -10.08 4.61
C LEU A 124 9.82 -11.02 5.32
N GLU A 125 9.29 -12.00 6.05
CA GLU A 125 10.05 -12.94 6.86
C GLU A 125 10.69 -14.08 6.04
N ASN A 126 10.13 -14.43 4.88
CA ASN A 126 10.52 -15.65 4.17
C ASN A 126 11.20 -15.43 2.80
N PHE A 127 10.93 -14.33 2.10
CA PHE A 127 11.29 -14.17 0.69
C PHE A 127 12.24 -13.00 0.43
N ALA A 128 12.99 -13.09 -0.66
CA ALA A 128 13.92 -12.07 -1.12
C ALA A 128 13.46 -11.39 -2.42
N THR A 129 12.63 -12.06 -3.21
CA THR A 129 12.21 -11.58 -4.53
C THR A 129 10.71 -11.77 -4.74
N VAL A 130 10.15 -10.98 -5.66
CA VAL A 130 8.76 -11.10 -6.10
C VAL A 130 8.48 -12.49 -6.70
N GLU A 131 9.41 -13.07 -7.45
CA GLU A 131 9.23 -14.39 -8.04
C GLU A 131 9.18 -15.52 -6.98
N GLU A 132 9.96 -15.40 -5.90
CA GLU A 132 9.85 -16.34 -4.76
C GLU A 132 8.46 -16.23 -4.12
N VAL A 133 7.92 -15.02 -3.93
CA VAL A 133 6.59 -14.80 -3.38
C VAL A 133 5.51 -15.41 -4.27
N LYS A 134 5.55 -15.14 -5.58
CA LYS A 134 4.59 -15.70 -6.55
C LYS A 134 4.54 -17.24 -6.47
N SER A 135 5.71 -17.87 -6.47
CA SER A 135 5.80 -19.33 -6.41
C SER A 135 5.26 -19.90 -5.11
N ALA A 136 5.44 -19.20 -3.99
CA ALA A 136 5.03 -19.70 -2.67
C ALA A 136 3.54 -19.48 -2.38
N LEU A 137 2.90 -18.50 -3.02
CA LEU A 137 1.47 -18.22 -2.83
C LEU A 137 0.57 -19.37 -3.31
N ASP A 138 1.01 -20.17 -4.28
CA ASP A 138 0.28 -21.35 -4.78
C ASP A 138 0.26 -22.49 -3.76
N ASP A 139 1.23 -22.52 -2.83
CA ASP A 139 1.39 -23.57 -1.83
C ASP A 139 0.63 -23.30 -0.52
N ILE A 140 0.09 -22.10 -0.35
CA ILE A 140 -0.61 -21.69 0.86
C ILE A 140 -2.05 -21.24 0.58
N ARG A 141 -2.83 -21.19 1.65
CA ARG A 141 -4.16 -20.61 1.64
C ARG A 141 -4.21 -19.38 2.56
N VAL A 142 -4.94 -18.38 2.15
CA VAL A 142 -5.17 -17.15 2.94
C VAL A 142 -6.65 -17.04 3.27
N TYR A 143 -6.98 -17.20 4.55
CA TYR A 143 -8.36 -17.09 5.02
C TYR A 143 -8.62 -15.72 5.68
N GLY A 144 -9.88 -15.29 5.64
CA GLY A 144 -10.32 -14.07 6.31
C GLY A 144 -10.54 -14.29 7.81
N LEU A 145 -9.70 -13.69 8.65
CA LEU A 145 -9.84 -13.71 10.09
C LEU A 145 -10.58 -12.47 10.58
N THR A 146 -11.65 -12.66 11.35
CA THR A 146 -12.32 -11.56 12.05
C THR A 146 -11.66 -11.32 13.40
N ILE A 147 -11.13 -10.12 13.59
CA ILE A 147 -10.62 -9.65 14.88
C ILE A 147 -11.63 -8.62 15.41
N MET A 148 -12.08 -8.79 16.66
CA MET A 148 -12.99 -7.87 17.33
C MET A 148 -12.23 -6.60 17.72
N ILE A 149 -12.20 -5.61 16.84
CA ILE A 149 -11.54 -4.33 17.11
C ILE A 149 -12.59 -3.26 17.47
N THR A 150 -13.65 -3.19 16.70
CA THR A 150 -14.86 -2.40 16.97
C THR A 150 -16.04 -3.11 16.29
N GLU A 151 -17.04 -3.54 17.02
CA GLU A 151 -18.29 -4.16 16.51
C GLU A 151 -18.13 -5.14 15.32
N SER A 152 -17.13 -6.01 15.38
CA SER A 152 -16.90 -7.18 14.49
C SER A 152 -16.73 -6.90 13.00
N THR A 153 -15.57 -6.47 12.56
CA THR A 153 -15.28 -6.49 11.12
C THR A 153 -13.89 -7.04 10.82
N MET A 154 -13.83 -7.94 9.86
CA MET A 154 -12.61 -8.30 9.17
C MET A 154 -12.15 -7.08 8.36
N MET A 155 -10.90 -6.62 8.56
CA MET A 155 -10.33 -5.58 7.69
C MET A 155 -10.06 -6.21 6.32
N PRO A 156 -10.79 -5.83 5.26
CA PRO A 156 -10.58 -6.38 3.93
C PRO A 156 -9.28 -5.82 3.36
N LEU A 157 -8.34 -6.68 2.99
CA LEU A 157 -7.02 -6.25 2.52
C LEU A 157 -6.69 -6.85 1.15
N HIS A 158 -5.93 -6.09 0.37
CA HIS A 158 -5.10 -6.56 -0.74
C HIS A 158 -3.67 -6.05 -0.56
N TYR A 159 -2.72 -6.55 -1.35
CA TYR A 159 -1.32 -6.34 -1.05
C TYR A 159 -0.53 -5.97 -2.29
N ILE A 160 0.57 -5.24 -2.08
CA ILE A 160 1.57 -5.00 -3.09
C ILE A 160 2.93 -5.50 -2.59
N VAL A 161 3.71 -6.07 -3.47
CA VAL A 161 5.06 -6.54 -3.19
C VAL A 161 6.01 -5.95 -4.22
N TYR A 162 7.17 -5.48 -3.75
CA TYR A 162 8.25 -4.98 -4.58
C TYR A 162 9.57 -5.62 -4.18
N ASP A 163 10.50 -5.74 -5.12
CA ASP A 163 11.87 -6.11 -4.79
C ASP A 163 12.91 -5.12 -5.35
N ALA A 164 14.14 -5.22 -4.85
CA ALA A 164 15.24 -4.37 -5.27
C ALA A 164 15.70 -4.63 -6.73
N HIS A 165 15.17 -5.65 -7.40
CA HIS A 165 15.44 -5.99 -8.80
C HIS A 165 14.40 -5.39 -9.76
N GLY A 166 13.35 -4.77 -9.22
CA GLY A 166 12.30 -4.10 -9.96
C GLY A 166 11.07 -4.95 -10.20
N GLY A 167 10.95 -6.13 -9.60
CA GLY A 167 9.70 -6.88 -9.53
C GLY A 167 8.62 -6.06 -8.81
N CYS A 168 7.38 -6.16 -9.26
CA CYS A 168 6.22 -5.56 -8.62
C CYS A 168 4.96 -6.33 -8.97
N ILE A 169 4.25 -6.81 -7.95
CA ILE A 169 2.96 -7.50 -8.10
C ILE A 169 1.92 -6.95 -7.13
N VAL A 170 0.67 -7.09 -7.51
CA VAL A 170 -0.50 -6.91 -6.64
C VAL A 170 -1.12 -8.28 -6.38
N ILE A 171 -1.47 -8.54 -5.13
CA ILE A 171 -2.11 -9.77 -4.67
C ILE A 171 -3.50 -9.42 -4.17
N GLU A 172 -4.51 -9.98 -4.82
CA GLU A 172 -5.92 -9.80 -4.47
C GLU A 172 -6.60 -11.14 -4.26
N TYR A 173 -7.38 -11.24 -3.20
CA TYR A 173 -8.30 -12.35 -2.97
C TYR A 173 -9.72 -11.85 -3.25
N VAL A 174 -10.34 -12.35 -4.31
CA VAL A 174 -11.67 -11.94 -4.78
C VAL A 174 -12.53 -13.18 -4.97
N ASP A 175 -13.71 -13.20 -4.37
CA ASP A 175 -14.65 -14.34 -4.45
C ASP A 175 -14.03 -15.71 -4.05
N GLY A 176 -13.08 -15.71 -3.14
CA GLY A 176 -12.37 -16.91 -2.69
C GLY A 176 -11.20 -17.35 -3.56
N GLU A 177 -10.88 -16.60 -4.59
CA GLU A 177 -9.80 -16.92 -5.54
C GLU A 177 -8.61 -15.97 -5.35
N LEU A 178 -7.39 -16.53 -5.48
CA LEU A 178 -6.13 -15.79 -5.51
C LEU A 178 -5.92 -15.20 -6.91
N ASN A 179 -5.72 -13.89 -6.97
CA ASN A 179 -5.36 -13.16 -8.18
C ASN A 179 -4.01 -12.48 -7.98
N ILE A 180 -3.03 -12.82 -8.80
CA ILE A 180 -1.70 -12.20 -8.81
C ILE A 180 -1.56 -11.40 -10.10
N HIS A 181 -1.40 -10.10 -9.97
CA HIS A 181 -1.27 -9.20 -11.11
C HIS A 181 0.17 -8.66 -11.19
N GLU A 182 0.80 -8.80 -12.35
CA GLU A 182 2.00 -8.02 -12.66
C GLU A 182 1.64 -6.53 -12.64
N ASN A 183 2.40 -5.72 -11.94
CA ASN A 183 2.13 -4.30 -11.83
C ASN A 183 3.13 -3.46 -12.63
N PRO A 184 2.84 -3.16 -13.90
CA PRO A 184 3.77 -2.43 -14.78
C PRO A 184 3.94 -0.97 -14.38
N LEU A 185 2.97 -0.39 -13.65
CA LEU A 185 3.00 0.99 -13.22
C LEU A 185 3.61 1.19 -11.83
N GLY A 186 3.69 0.11 -11.04
CA GLY A 186 4.13 0.19 -9.65
C GLY A 186 3.17 0.98 -8.75
N VAL A 187 1.90 1.13 -9.12
CA VAL A 187 0.89 1.92 -8.39
C VAL A 187 -0.23 1.00 -7.90
N ILE A 188 -0.70 1.23 -6.69
CA ILE A 188 -1.90 0.64 -6.12
C ILE A 188 -2.61 1.70 -5.27
N THR A 189 -3.93 1.56 -5.14
CA THR A 189 -4.74 2.33 -4.19
C THR A 189 -5.65 1.36 -3.41
N ASN A 190 -6.95 1.50 -3.50
CA ASN A 190 -7.93 0.64 -2.84
C ASN A 190 -8.85 0.00 -3.89
N ASN A 191 -10.08 -0.33 -3.51
CA ASN A 191 -11.12 -0.77 -4.44
C ASN A 191 -11.38 0.25 -5.58
N PRO A 192 -11.84 -0.17 -6.78
CA PRO A 192 -12.08 -1.55 -7.19
C PRO A 192 -10.82 -2.40 -7.39
N THR A 193 -10.93 -3.55 -8.08
CA THR A 193 -9.82 -4.46 -8.37
C THR A 193 -8.73 -3.81 -9.22
N PHE A 194 -7.52 -4.34 -9.15
CA PHE A 194 -6.36 -3.74 -9.82
C PHE A 194 -6.51 -3.69 -11.34
N ASP A 195 -7.06 -4.73 -11.96
CA ASP A 195 -7.33 -4.77 -13.39
C ASP A 195 -8.34 -3.69 -13.82
N TRP A 196 -9.35 -3.41 -12.98
CA TRP A 196 -10.27 -2.31 -13.23
C TRP A 196 -9.53 -0.95 -13.22
N HIS A 197 -8.61 -0.73 -12.30
CA HIS A 197 -7.81 0.50 -12.27
C HIS A 197 -6.98 0.68 -13.53
N LEU A 198 -6.35 -0.40 -14.02
CA LEU A 198 -5.62 -0.37 -15.29
C LEU A 198 -6.54 -0.03 -16.46
N GLN A 199 -7.73 -0.65 -16.51
CA GLN A 199 -8.71 -0.35 -17.55
C GLN A 199 -9.20 1.10 -17.48
N ASN A 200 -9.43 1.63 -16.29
CA ASN A 200 -9.88 3.01 -16.08
C ASN A 200 -8.90 4.05 -16.65
N LEU A 201 -7.60 3.75 -16.71
CA LEU A 201 -6.61 4.65 -17.34
C LEU A 201 -6.90 4.95 -18.80
N SER A 202 -7.67 4.09 -19.50
CA SER A 202 -8.11 4.32 -20.89
C SER A 202 -8.93 5.61 -21.04
N ASN A 203 -9.55 6.11 -19.97
CA ASN A 203 -10.28 7.37 -19.96
C ASN A 203 -9.36 8.60 -19.97
N TYR A 204 -8.05 8.42 -19.75
CA TYR A 204 -7.07 9.47 -19.52
C TYR A 204 -5.93 9.46 -20.54
N VAL A 205 -6.14 8.85 -21.70
CA VAL A 205 -5.13 8.72 -22.79
C VAL A 205 -4.62 10.06 -23.34
N ASN A 206 -5.37 11.12 -23.12
CA ASN A 206 -5.01 12.48 -23.57
C ASN A 206 -4.13 13.24 -22.58
N LEU A 207 -3.94 12.74 -21.35
CA LEU A 207 -3.11 13.41 -20.36
C LEU A 207 -1.62 13.32 -20.72
N THR A 208 -0.93 14.45 -20.60
CA THR A 208 0.50 14.55 -20.88
C THR A 208 1.14 15.65 -20.00
N PRO A 209 2.40 15.49 -19.57
CA PRO A 209 3.13 16.59 -18.91
C PRO A 209 3.38 17.80 -19.82
N ALA A 210 3.30 17.61 -21.14
CA ALA A 210 3.53 18.70 -22.12
C ALA A 210 2.34 19.66 -22.20
N ASN A 211 2.63 20.95 -22.28
CA ASN A 211 1.59 21.95 -22.50
C ASN A 211 0.92 21.78 -23.87
N ILE A 212 -0.38 21.85 -23.90
CA ILE A 212 -1.17 21.88 -25.15
C ILE A 212 -1.06 23.27 -25.77
N LYS A 213 -0.81 23.30 -27.09
CA LYS A 213 -0.77 24.56 -27.86
C LYS A 213 -2.17 25.12 -28.03
N SER A 214 -2.23 26.45 -28.34
CA SER A 214 -3.48 27.09 -28.74
C SER A 214 -4.12 26.36 -29.92
N SER A 215 -5.44 26.37 -29.97
CA SER A 215 -6.26 25.79 -31.02
C SER A 215 -7.26 26.82 -31.55
N LYS A 216 -8.02 26.50 -32.62
CA LYS A 216 -9.09 27.32 -33.15
C LYS A 216 -10.41 26.57 -33.15
N LEU A 217 -11.48 27.31 -32.86
CA LEU A 217 -12.86 26.89 -33.09
C LEU A 217 -13.49 27.88 -34.07
N GLY A 218 -13.59 27.48 -35.33
CA GLY A 218 -13.85 28.41 -36.40
C GLY A 218 -12.73 29.47 -36.48
N ASP A 219 -13.09 30.73 -36.47
CA ASP A 219 -12.12 31.87 -36.50
C ASP A 219 -11.68 32.30 -35.09
N PHE A 220 -12.28 31.73 -34.03
CA PHE A 220 -11.94 32.10 -32.67
C PHE A 220 -10.71 31.31 -32.19
N GLU A 221 -9.68 32.04 -31.76
CA GLU A 221 -8.46 31.44 -31.19
C GLU A 221 -8.66 31.12 -29.70
N ILE A 222 -8.53 29.84 -29.36
CA ILE A 222 -8.51 29.35 -27.97
C ILE A 222 -7.06 29.30 -27.51
N ARG A 223 -6.70 30.12 -26.53
CA ARG A 223 -5.35 30.16 -25.96
C ARG A 223 -5.30 29.51 -24.60
N ALA A 224 -4.19 28.82 -24.32
CA ALA A 224 -3.92 28.30 -22.99
C ALA A 224 -3.81 29.43 -21.97
N THR A 225 -4.37 29.24 -20.76
CA THR A 225 -4.32 30.21 -19.66
C THR A 225 -3.00 30.19 -18.89
N GLY A 226 -2.12 29.23 -19.17
CA GLY A 226 -0.82 29.07 -18.51
C GLY A 226 -0.21 27.68 -18.76
N ASN A 227 0.75 27.28 -17.94
CA ASN A 227 1.37 25.96 -17.97
C ASN A 227 0.50 24.89 -17.31
N GLY A 228 0.79 23.62 -17.58
CA GLY A 228 0.06 22.47 -17.02
C GLY A 228 -1.19 22.05 -17.82
N THR A 229 -1.41 22.64 -19.00
CA THR A 229 -2.61 22.38 -19.81
C THR A 229 -2.74 20.96 -20.33
N GLY A 230 -1.63 20.21 -20.43
CA GLY A 230 -1.66 18.80 -20.80
C GLY A 230 -2.21 17.88 -19.70
N LEU A 231 -2.25 18.34 -18.45
CA LEU A 231 -2.84 17.63 -17.33
C LEU A 231 -4.25 18.09 -16.98
N LEU A 232 -4.89 18.89 -17.87
CA LEU A 232 -6.28 19.29 -17.68
C LEU A 232 -7.19 18.05 -17.74
N GLY A 233 -7.94 17.82 -16.66
CA GLY A 233 -8.76 16.62 -16.48
C GLY A 233 -8.10 15.54 -15.61
N LEU A 234 -6.84 15.74 -15.14
CA LEU A 234 -6.28 14.92 -14.09
C LEU A 234 -7.15 15.04 -12.83
N PRO A 235 -7.69 13.93 -12.28
CA PRO A 235 -8.62 14.01 -11.17
C PRO A 235 -7.95 14.49 -9.89
N GLY A 236 -8.62 15.39 -9.17
CA GLY A 236 -8.11 16.01 -7.94
C GLY A 236 -8.80 15.57 -6.67
N ASP A 237 -9.88 14.78 -6.77
CA ASP A 237 -10.60 14.26 -5.61
C ASP A 237 -9.86 13.08 -4.93
N ASN A 238 -10.29 12.71 -3.72
CA ASN A 238 -9.63 11.71 -2.90
C ASN A 238 -10.19 10.29 -3.05
N THR A 239 -11.04 10.03 -4.05
CA THR A 239 -11.48 8.65 -4.32
C THR A 239 -10.33 7.76 -4.76
N SER A 240 -10.44 6.46 -4.49
CA SER A 240 -9.43 5.48 -4.88
C SER A 240 -9.09 5.53 -6.39
N PRO A 241 -10.06 5.56 -7.32
CA PRO A 241 -9.77 5.68 -8.75
C PRO A 241 -9.03 6.97 -9.12
N SER A 242 -9.41 8.08 -8.53
CA SER A 242 -8.78 9.39 -8.81
C SER A 242 -7.34 9.45 -8.31
N ARG A 243 -7.09 8.90 -7.12
CA ARG A 243 -5.74 8.79 -6.56
C ARG A 243 -4.86 7.85 -7.38
N PHE A 244 -5.41 6.74 -7.86
CA PHE A 244 -4.68 5.82 -8.76
C PHE A 244 -4.21 6.53 -10.03
N VAL A 245 -5.13 7.23 -10.72
CA VAL A 245 -4.81 8.00 -11.93
C VAL A 245 -3.75 9.06 -11.64
N ARG A 246 -3.94 9.85 -10.58
CA ARG A 246 -3.01 10.92 -10.18
C ARG A 246 -1.63 10.35 -9.86
N ALA A 247 -1.59 9.25 -9.11
CA ALA A 247 -0.37 8.54 -8.77
C ALA A 247 0.37 8.02 -10.00
N ALA A 248 -0.33 7.36 -10.93
CA ALA A 248 0.25 6.84 -12.16
C ALA A 248 0.87 7.96 -13.01
N PHE A 249 0.15 9.07 -13.21
CA PHE A 249 0.67 10.18 -14.01
C PHE A 249 1.82 10.93 -13.33
N TYR A 250 1.82 11.07 -12.01
CA TYR A 250 2.91 11.73 -11.29
C TYR A 250 4.18 10.87 -11.24
N SER A 251 4.05 9.54 -11.09
CA SER A 251 5.20 8.65 -11.03
C SER A 251 5.82 8.30 -12.40
N HIS A 252 5.12 8.62 -13.50
CA HIS A 252 5.60 8.35 -14.86
C HIS A 252 5.82 9.62 -15.71
N GLY A 253 5.33 10.76 -15.27
CA GLY A 253 5.44 12.02 -15.98
C GLY A 253 6.63 12.90 -15.57
N GLU A 254 7.35 12.50 -14.51
CA GLU A 254 8.46 13.27 -13.97
C GLU A 254 9.79 13.04 -14.73
N VAL A 255 10.75 13.89 -14.42
CA VAL A 255 12.15 13.67 -14.82
C VAL A 255 12.72 12.52 -13.96
N LYS A 256 13.25 11.49 -14.61
CA LYS A 256 13.83 10.35 -13.91
C LYS A 256 14.95 10.79 -12.96
N PRO A 257 14.88 10.43 -11.68
CA PRO A 257 15.88 10.82 -10.70
C PRO A 257 17.25 10.20 -11.03
N ALA A 258 18.32 10.93 -10.72
CA ALA A 258 19.69 10.52 -11.04
C ALA A 258 20.23 9.43 -10.10
N ASN A 259 19.69 9.32 -8.89
CA ASN A 259 20.11 8.39 -7.83
C ASN A 259 18.97 8.19 -6.82
N ALA A 260 19.16 7.28 -5.86
CA ALA A 260 18.18 6.96 -4.81
C ALA A 260 17.81 8.18 -3.95
N GLU A 261 18.75 9.06 -3.60
CA GLU A 261 18.47 10.25 -2.78
C GLU A 261 17.50 11.20 -3.49
N SER A 262 17.74 11.46 -4.79
CA SER A 262 16.81 12.25 -5.60
C SER A 262 15.47 11.55 -5.84
N ALA A 263 15.47 10.20 -5.92
CA ALA A 263 14.24 9.43 -6.00
C ALA A 263 13.42 9.50 -4.71
N VAL A 264 14.06 9.41 -3.54
CA VAL A 264 13.40 9.60 -2.23
C VAL A 264 12.81 11.02 -2.12
N THR A 265 13.56 12.05 -2.54
CA THR A 265 13.07 13.44 -2.56
C THR A 265 11.83 13.57 -3.45
N LEU A 266 11.90 13.03 -4.67
CA LEU A 266 10.77 13.03 -5.61
C LEU A 266 9.55 12.30 -5.05
N ALA A 267 9.75 11.15 -4.40
CA ALA A 267 8.69 10.39 -3.75
C ALA A 267 7.93 11.25 -2.72
N TRP A 268 8.63 12.03 -1.89
CA TRP A 268 7.98 12.94 -0.94
C TRP A 268 7.16 14.04 -1.64
N HIS A 269 7.62 14.58 -2.76
CA HIS A 269 6.84 15.56 -3.53
C HIS A 269 5.54 14.94 -4.08
N ILE A 270 5.59 13.70 -4.55
CA ILE A 270 4.38 13.00 -5.06
C ILE A 270 3.43 12.65 -3.92
N LEU A 271 3.95 12.17 -2.77
CA LEU A 271 3.13 11.90 -1.60
C LEU A 271 2.36 13.14 -1.10
N ASN A 272 2.95 14.34 -1.22
CA ASN A 272 2.25 15.59 -0.86
C ASN A 272 0.98 15.83 -1.70
N ALA A 273 0.89 15.27 -2.91
CA ALA A 273 -0.32 15.33 -3.73
C ALA A 273 -1.36 14.26 -3.38
N GLN A 274 -1.04 13.36 -2.45
CA GLN A 274 -1.92 12.30 -1.96
C GLN A 274 -2.34 12.54 -0.49
N ASP A 275 -1.82 13.58 0.13
CA ASP A 275 -2.10 13.92 1.53
C ASP A 275 -3.56 14.31 1.75
N ILE A 276 -4.16 13.85 2.86
CA ILE A 276 -5.54 14.17 3.24
C ILE A 276 -5.51 14.91 4.58
N PRO A 277 -5.73 16.24 4.55
CA PRO A 277 -5.92 17.03 5.75
C PRO A 277 -7.18 16.62 6.52
N GLU A 278 -7.12 16.69 7.85
CA GLU A 278 -8.27 16.40 8.70
C GLU A 278 -9.50 17.23 8.29
N GLY A 279 -10.64 16.55 8.16
CA GLY A 279 -11.92 17.17 7.83
C GLY A 279 -12.20 17.35 6.33
N LEU A 280 -11.25 17.00 5.45
CA LEU A 280 -11.47 17.03 4.00
C LEU A 280 -12.30 15.82 3.51
N VAL A 281 -12.14 14.68 4.16
CA VAL A 281 -12.93 13.46 3.92
C VAL A 281 -13.62 13.08 5.22
N VAL A 282 -14.95 13.06 5.22
CA VAL A 282 -15.76 12.78 6.40
C VAL A 282 -16.81 11.73 6.09
N ASN A 283 -17.08 10.86 7.05
CA ASN A 283 -18.23 9.97 7.04
C ASN A 283 -19.31 10.60 7.91
N GLU A 284 -20.50 10.72 7.37
CA GLU A 284 -21.63 11.39 8.01
C GLU A 284 -22.86 10.50 8.02
N GLU A 285 -23.54 10.40 9.16
CA GLU A 285 -24.84 9.77 9.29
C GLU A 285 -25.84 10.75 9.92
N LEU A 286 -26.98 10.91 9.29
CA LEU A 286 -28.07 11.77 9.77
C LEU A 286 -27.63 13.22 10.12
N GLY A 287 -26.66 13.76 9.39
CA GLY A 287 -26.13 15.11 9.63
C GLY A 287 -25.08 15.17 10.75
N ILE A 288 -24.58 14.04 11.22
CA ILE A 288 -23.58 13.95 12.28
C ILE A 288 -22.31 13.31 11.69
N VAL A 289 -21.18 14.01 11.78
CA VAL A 289 -19.88 13.44 11.40
C VAL A 289 -19.51 12.34 12.39
N ILE A 290 -19.35 11.12 11.88
CA ILE A 290 -19.02 9.94 12.68
C ILE A 290 -17.54 9.58 12.63
N SER A 291 -16.86 9.89 11.51
CA SER A 291 -15.40 9.72 11.40
C SER A 291 -14.80 10.67 10.36
N ARG A 292 -13.48 10.81 10.38
CA ARG A 292 -12.69 11.62 9.45
C ARG A 292 -11.46 10.84 9.02
N ASP A 293 -11.24 10.75 7.71
CA ASP A 293 -9.99 10.18 7.21
C ASP A 293 -8.87 11.21 7.30
N ILE A 294 -7.74 10.78 7.82
CA ILE A 294 -6.52 11.59 7.99
C ILE A 294 -5.33 10.78 7.51
N ALA A 295 -4.37 11.42 6.87
CA ALA A 295 -3.09 10.81 6.54
C ALA A 295 -2.20 10.67 7.78
N TYR A 296 -2.41 9.65 8.63
CA TYR A 296 -1.70 9.47 9.90
C TYR A 296 -0.19 9.40 9.75
N TRP A 297 0.28 8.73 8.70
CA TRP A 297 1.70 8.69 8.38
C TRP A 297 1.95 8.44 6.90
N SER A 298 3.15 8.80 6.47
CA SER A 298 3.66 8.49 5.14
C SER A 298 5.02 7.83 5.26
N ALA A 299 5.32 6.90 4.36
CA ALA A 299 6.61 6.24 4.29
C ALA A 299 7.18 6.28 2.88
N VAL A 300 8.51 6.33 2.81
CA VAL A 300 9.29 6.14 1.58
C VAL A 300 10.34 5.07 1.86
N THR A 301 10.43 4.09 1.00
CA THR A 301 11.29 2.92 1.16
C THR A 301 12.29 2.86 0.03
N ASP A 302 13.57 3.03 0.33
CA ASP A 302 14.67 2.78 -0.60
C ASP A 302 15.04 1.30 -0.52
N LEU A 303 14.57 0.51 -1.47
CA LEU A 303 14.76 -0.93 -1.49
C LEU A 303 16.20 -1.31 -1.77
N THR A 304 16.87 -0.54 -2.62
CA THR A 304 18.26 -0.78 -3.04
C THR A 304 19.23 -0.59 -1.88
N ASN A 305 19.09 0.52 -1.14
CA ASN A 305 19.95 0.84 -0.02
C ASN A 305 19.39 0.38 1.33
N ARG A 306 18.18 -0.24 1.34
CA ARG A 306 17.52 -0.77 2.54
C ARG A 306 17.32 0.29 3.63
N VAL A 307 16.67 1.40 3.24
CA VAL A 307 16.36 2.50 4.16
C VAL A 307 14.86 2.73 4.19
N TYR A 308 14.27 2.71 5.37
CA TYR A 308 12.88 3.02 5.61
C TYR A 308 12.75 4.43 6.15
N TYR A 309 12.14 5.35 5.39
CA TYR A 309 11.86 6.72 5.78
C TYR A 309 10.40 6.85 6.17
N TYR A 310 10.10 7.72 7.14
CA TYR A 310 8.72 7.99 7.54
C TYR A 310 8.55 9.39 8.11
N ARG A 311 7.32 9.88 8.06
CA ARG A 311 6.82 11.06 8.77
C ARG A 311 5.40 10.79 9.22
N THR A 312 4.90 11.55 10.21
CA THR A 312 3.53 11.44 10.71
C THR A 312 2.75 12.72 10.40
N TYR A 313 1.43 12.69 10.58
CA TYR A 313 0.59 13.88 10.44
C TYR A 313 1.03 15.00 11.39
N GLU A 314 1.31 14.66 12.65
CA GLU A 314 1.71 15.61 13.71
C GLU A 314 3.17 16.08 13.56
N ASP A 315 4.02 15.31 12.89
CA ASP A 315 5.44 15.63 12.73
C ASP A 315 5.91 15.35 11.30
N LEU A 316 5.99 16.42 10.52
CA LEU A 316 6.43 16.38 9.12
C LEU A 316 7.94 16.22 8.94
N ASN A 317 8.72 16.17 10.01
CA ASN A 317 10.14 15.87 9.93
C ASN A 317 10.35 14.43 9.46
N ILE A 318 11.10 14.25 8.38
CA ILE A 318 11.43 12.94 7.83
C ILE A 318 12.44 12.25 8.75
N ARG A 319 12.06 11.10 9.25
CA ARG A 319 12.93 10.18 10.01
C ARG A 319 13.30 9.01 9.13
N LYS A 320 14.39 8.31 9.48
CA LYS A 320 14.83 7.13 8.74
C LYS A 320 15.34 6.03 9.65
N VAL A 321 15.19 4.80 9.19
CA VAL A 321 15.80 3.60 9.75
C VAL A 321 16.65 2.95 8.67
N GLU A 322 17.95 2.84 8.90
CA GLU A 322 18.90 2.19 8.00
C GLU A 322 19.06 0.72 8.43
N LEU A 323 18.54 -0.22 7.63
CA LEU A 323 18.50 -1.64 8.00
C LEU A 323 19.90 -2.23 8.17
N ASP A 324 20.89 -1.76 7.44
CA ASP A 324 22.28 -2.22 7.54
C ASP A 324 22.93 -1.92 8.90
N ARG A 325 22.32 -1.03 9.70
CA ARG A 325 22.77 -0.70 11.06
C ARG A 325 22.05 -1.51 12.14
N ILE A 326 21.15 -2.39 11.78
CA ILE A 326 20.35 -3.17 12.72
C ILE A 326 20.93 -4.58 12.83
N ASP A 327 21.14 -5.03 14.06
CA ASP A 327 21.38 -6.44 14.32
C ASP A 327 20.04 -7.18 14.43
N PHE A 328 19.66 -7.86 13.36
CA PHE A 328 18.46 -8.67 13.30
C PHE A 328 18.60 -10.05 13.96
N SER A 329 19.79 -10.43 14.42
CA SER A 329 20.02 -11.72 15.09
C SER A 329 19.57 -11.71 16.57
N SER A 330 19.27 -10.54 17.12
CA SER A 330 19.06 -10.38 18.55
C SER A 330 17.63 -10.08 18.95
N GLY A 331 17.05 -10.93 19.78
CA GLY A 331 15.98 -10.60 20.70
C GLY A 331 14.55 -10.66 20.14
N ASN A 332 13.64 -10.06 20.90
CA ASN A 332 12.21 -9.92 20.56
C ASN A 332 12.00 -8.72 19.63
N LYS A 333 10.87 -8.72 18.90
CA LYS A 333 10.41 -7.54 18.16
C LYS A 333 10.47 -6.29 19.05
N LYS A 334 10.98 -5.19 18.50
CA LYS A 334 11.07 -3.89 19.17
C LYS A 334 10.10 -2.92 18.51
N PHE A 335 9.42 -2.12 19.31
CA PHE A 335 8.45 -1.11 18.89
C PHE A 335 8.93 0.29 19.23
#